data_f536954e2382b4baf5f0cac577ff9e98
#
_entry.id   f536954e2382b4baf5f0cac577ff9e98
#
_cell.length_a   1.000
_cell.length_b   1.000
_cell.length_c   1.000
_cell.angle_alpha   90.00
_cell.angle_beta   90.00
_cell.angle_gamma   90.00
#
_symmetry.space_group_name_H-M   'P 1'
#
loop_
_entity.id
_entity.type
_entity.pdbx_description
1 polymer ?
#
loop_
_entity_poly.entity_id
_entity_poly.type
_entity_poly.pdbx_seq_one_letter_code
_entity_poly.pdbx_strand_id
1 'polypeptide(L)'
;MAEEVAETISATINATLNETAGNETARIPATPEGMALAYGSLVVMAIIPIFFGAFRSVRFQKEQRENGDTPEIMSDKDAAMFPIIASATLFGIYIVFQIFSKEYINLLLTVYFFFLGVLALAHILSPVVRKLIPDSMPNDPYHLLFVRGKDDKQEELMNYEFDNKDLVCLGVGAVFGVWYLLKKHWIANNIFGLAFALNGVEFLQLNTIMTGIILLGGLFVYDIFWVFATNVMVTVAKSFEAPIKLVFPQDILEKGLEANNFAMLGLGDIVIPGIFIALLLRFDVR
;
A
#
# COMPACT_ATOMS: atom_id res chain seq x y z
N MET A 1 29.81 -2.03 51.55
CA MET A 1 28.37 -2.17 51.27
C MET A 1 27.84 -1.17 50.18
N ALA A 2 27.96 0.16 50.36
CA ALA A 2 27.49 1.12 49.36
C ALA A 2 28.35 1.10 48.06
N GLU A 3 29.67 0.90 48.17
CA GLU A 3 30.60 0.83 47.06
C GLU A 3 30.41 -0.49 46.26
N GLU A 4 30.20 -1.59 46.93
CA GLU A 4 29.94 -2.91 46.36
C GLU A 4 28.60 -2.98 45.60
N VAL A 5 27.59 -2.28 46.09
CA VAL A 5 26.29 -2.13 45.42
C VAL A 5 26.39 -1.26 44.18
N ALA A 6 27.19 -0.17 44.22
CA ALA A 6 27.43 0.69 43.08
C ALA A 6 28.23 -0.05 41.98
N GLU A 7 29.19 -0.87 42.33
CA GLU A 7 29.97 -1.69 41.39
C GLU A 7 29.09 -2.78 40.75
N THR A 8 28.22 -3.42 41.53
CA THR A 8 27.29 -4.42 41.01
C THR A 8 26.25 -3.80 40.08
N ILE A 9 25.72 -2.61 40.41
CA ILE A 9 24.77 -1.88 39.53
C ILE A 9 25.49 -1.45 38.23
N SER A 10 26.69 -0.93 38.30
CA SER A 10 27.43 -0.53 37.09
C SER A 10 27.81 -1.73 36.22
N ALA A 11 28.19 -2.88 36.80
CA ALA A 11 28.42 -4.11 36.06
C ALA A 11 27.17 -4.66 35.41
N THR A 12 26.00 -4.60 36.09
CA THR A 12 24.72 -5.03 35.54
C THR A 12 24.25 -4.11 34.43
N ILE A 13 24.40 -2.78 34.57
CA ILE A 13 24.07 -1.81 33.53
C ILE A 13 24.97 -2.02 32.29
N ASN A 14 26.26 -2.23 32.48
CA ASN A 14 27.20 -2.49 31.38
C ASN A 14 26.93 -3.85 30.70
N ALA A 15 26.55 -4.89 31.46
CA ALA A 15 26.14 -6.16 30.89
C ALA A 15 24.84 -6.03 30.07
N THR A 16 23.85 -5.29 30.58
CA THR A 16 22.59 -5.04 29.86
C THR A 16 22.80 -4.16 28.61
N LEU A 17 23.70 -3.18 28.70
CA LEU A 17 24.08 -2.35 27.54
C LEU A 17 24.83 -3.17 26.49
N ASN A 18 25.70 -4.09 26.91
CA ASN A 18 26.42 -4.99 25.99
C ASN A 18 25.50 -6.07 25.40
N GLU A 19 24.50 -6.58 26.13
CA GLU A 19 23.49 -7.49 25.57
C GLU A 19 22.58 -6.77 24.59
N THR A 20 22.22 -5.51 24.85
CA THR A 20 21.44 -4.69 23.91
C THR A 20 22.25 -4.31 22.66
N ALA A 21 23.56 -4.08 22.81
CA ALA A 21 24.49 -3.82 21.70
C ALA A 21 24.89 -5.10 20.94
N GLY A 22 24.88 -6.27 21.61
CA GLY A 22 25.23 -7.56 21.00
C GLY A 22 24.10 -8.21 20.17
N ASN A 23 22.85 -7.76 20.35
CA ASN A 23 21.71 -8.21 19.56
C ASN A 23 21.38 -7.28 18.38
N GLU A 24 22.00 -6.14 18.26
CA GLU A 24 22.14 -5.44 17.00
C GLU A 24 23.30 -6.10 16.24
N THR A 25 23.02 -7.12 15.45
CA THR A 25 23.92 -7.54 14.36
C THR A 25 24.41 -6.26 13.72
N ALA A 26 25.73 -5.98 13.81
CA ALA A 26 26.35 -4.75 13.38
C ALA A 26 25.86 -4.45 11.96
N ARG A 27 24.89 -3.56 11.85
CA ARG A 27 24.40 -3.07 10.56
C ARG A 27 25.58 -2.32 9.97
N ILE A 28 26.24 -2.92 9.01
CA ILE A 28 27.25 -2.23 8.23
C ILE A 28 26.54 -0.97 7.69
N PRO A 29 27.00 0.24 8.02
CA PRO A 29 26.37 1.45 7.53
C PRO A 29 26.36 1.37 6.00
N ALA A 30 25.20 1.58 5.40
CA ALA A 30 25.07 1.56 3.96
C ALA A 30 25.99 2.61 3.34
N THR A 31 26.62 2.28 2.23
CA THR A 31 27.46 3.23 1.50
C THR A 31 26.63 4.43 1.04
N PRO A 32 27.19 5.65 0.97
CA PRO A 32 26.47 6.82 0.46
C PRO A 32 25.88 6.58 -0.95
N GLU A 33 26.58 5.81 -1.78
CA GLU A 33 26.13 5.42 -3.12
C GLU A 33 24.92 4.48 -3.07
N GLY A 34 24.94 3.47 -2.21
CA GLY A 34 23.82 2.57 -1.99
C GLY A 34 22.57 3.28 -1.44
N MET A 35 22.77 4.23 -0.51
CA MET A 35 21.68 5.08 -0.02
C MET A 35 21.09 5.96 -1.12
N ALA A 36 21.93 6.62 -1.92
CA ALA A 36 21.47 7.46 -3.03
C ALA A 36 20.69 6.65 -4.07
N LEU A 37 21.16 5.44 -4.39
CA LEU A 37 20.47 4.53 -5.29
C LEU A 37 19.10 4.09 -4.72
N ALA A 38 19.05 3.76 -3.44
CA ALA A 38 17.80 3.31 -2.79
C ALA A 38 16.76 4.43 -2.76
N TYR A 39 17.11 5.62 -2.32
CA TYR A 39 16.19 6.75 -2.31
C TYR A 39 15.79 7.19 -3.73
N GLY A 40 16.73 7.23 -4.68
CA GLY A 40 16.45 7.51 -6.08
C GLY A 40 15.45 6.51 -6.68
N SER A 41 15.62 5.23 -6.40
CA SER A 41 14.71 4.16 -6.84
C SER A 41 13.33 4.31 -6.22
N LEU A 42 13.22 4.65 -4.92
CA LEU A 42 11.94 4.91 -4.27
C LEU A 42 11.22 6.11 -4.87
N VAL A 43 11.94 7.20 -5.20
CA VAL A 43 11.34 8.36 -5.89
C VAL A 43 10.80 7.98 -7.26
N VAL A 44 11.56 7.23 -8.06
CA VAL A 44 11.08 6.74 -9.37
C VAL A 44 9.84 5.86 -9.21
N MET A 45 9.87 4.91 -8.26
CA MET A 45 8.72 4.05 -7.96
C MET A 45 7.50 4.82 -7.46
N ALA A 46 7.68 5.98 -6.80
CA ALA A 46 6.56 6.84 -6.39
C ALA A 46 5.99 7.64 -7.55
N ILE A 47 6.82 8.16 -8.45
CA ILE A 47 6.37 8.97 -9.59
C ILE A 47 5.54 8.14 -10.57
N ILE A 48 5.89 6.87 -10.78
CA ILE A 48 5.19 5.98 -11.72
C ILE A 48 3.68 5.89 -11.41
N PRO A 49 3.23 5.48 -10.21
CA PRO A 49 1.80 5.39 -9.91
C PRO A 49 1.11 6.75 -9.87
N ILE A 50 1.80 7.82 -9.47
CA ILE A 50 1.24 9.18 -9.50
C ILE A 50 0.93 9.58 -10.95
N PHE A 51 1.90 9.46 -11.85
CA PHE A 51 1.76 9.87 -13.23
C PHE A 51 0.73 9.01 -13.98
N PHE A 52 0.95 7.70 -14.03
CA PHE A 52 0.06 6.81 -14.76
C PHE A 52 -1.31 6.68 -14.10
N GLY A 53 -1.39 6.70 -12.77
CA GLY A 53 -2.63 6.66 -12.02
C GLY A 53 -3.49 7.89 -12.27
N ALA A 54 -2.90 9.09 -12.37
CA ALA A 54 -3.64 10.31 -12.69
C ALA A 54 -4.31 10.23 -14.07
N PHE A 55 -3.61 9.77 -15.11
CA PHE A 55 -4.20 9.57 -16.44
C PHE A 55 -5.27 8.49 -16.46
N ARG A 56 -5.06 7.39 -15.72
CA ARG A 56 -6.06 6.33 -15.59
C ARG A 56 -7.31 6.83 -14.87
N SER A 57 -7.16 7.63 -13.82
CA SER A 57 -8.27 8.24 -13.07
C SER A 57 -9.15 9.13 -13.96
N VAL A 58 -8.54 9.93 -14.87
CA VAL A 58 -9.30 10.73 -15.85
C VAL A 58 -10.11 9.84 -16.80
N ARG A 59 -9.49 8.78 -17.31
CA ARG A 59 -10.16 7.83 -18.21
C ARG A 59 -11.28 7.08 -17.49
N PHE A 60 -11.03 6.58 -16.30
CA PHE A 60 -12.00 5.88 -15.47
C PHE A 60 -13.24 6.74 -15.18
N GLN A 61 -13.04 8.02 -14.84
CA GLN A 61 -14.16 8.94 -14.63
C GLN A 61 -14.97 9.18 -15.92
N LYS A 62 -14.30 9.22 -17.09
CA LYS A 62 -14.98 9.36 -18.36
C LYS A 62 -15.84 8.13 -18.66
N GLU A 63 -15.30 6.93 -18.49
CA GLU A 63 -16.00 5.65 -18.67
C GLU A 63 -17.22 5.54 -17.74
N GLN A 64 -17.07 5.90 -16.45
CA GLN A 64 -18.21 5.93 -15.51
C GLN A 64 -19.33 6.85 -15.98
N ARG A 65 -19.00 8.04 -16.49
CA ARG A 65 -20.00 8.98 -17.01
C ARG A 65 -20.71 8.47 -18.27
N GLU A 66 -19.98 7.78 -19.15
CA GLU A 66 -20.54 7.19 -20.37
C GLU A 66 -21.48 6.02 -20.04
N ASN A 67 -21.17 5.25 -19.00
CA ASN A 67 -22.00 4.13 -18.53
C ASN A 67 -23.20 4.59 -17.69
N GLY A 68 -23.26 5.87 -17.29
CA GLY A 68 -24.32 6.39 -16.42
C GLY A 68 -24.17 6.05 -14.95
N ASP A 69 -23.00 5.52 -14.55
CA ASP A 69 -22.70 5.20 -13.17
C ASP A 69 -22.47 6.46 -12.33
N THR A 70 -22.97 6.46 -11.11
CA THR A 70 -22.68 7.54 -10.16
C THR A 70 -21.29 7.31 -9.56
N PRO A 71 -20.28 8.17 -9.88
CA PRO A 71 -18.94 7.99 -9.33
C PRO A 71 -18.97 8.15 -7.80
N GLU A 72 -18.30 7.23 -7.10
CA GLU A 72 -18.04 7.39 -5.67
C GLU A 72 -16.98 8.47 -5.48
N ILE A 73 -17.45 9.67 -5.13
CA ILE A 73 -16.61 10.85 -4.97
C ILE A 73 -16.53 11.20 -3.49
N MET A 74 -15.31 11.36 -2.99
CA MET A 74 -15.07 11.79 -1.61
C MET A 74 -15.62 13.20 -1.38
N SER A 75 -16.51 13.34 -0.41
CA SER A 75 -17.08 14.63 0.00
C SER A 75 -16.15 15.39 0.94
N ASP A 76 -16.44 16.69 1.17
CA ASP A 76 -15.68 17.51 2.13
C ASP A 76 -15.75 16.96 3.55
N LYS A 77 -16.89 16.33 3.92
CA LYS A 77 -17.04 15.65 5.21
C LYS A 77 -16.13 14.43 5.33
N ASP A 78 -16.08 13.62 4.28
CA ASP A 78 -15.24 12.41 4.27
C ASP A 78 -13.77 12.79 4.35
N ALA A 79 -13.36 13.82 3.61
CA ALA A 79 -12.00 14.35 3.66
C ALA A 79 -11.61 14.88 5.05
N ALA A 80 -12.53 15.57 5.74
CA ALA A 80 -12.30 16.07 7.10
C ALA A 80 -12.29 14.94 8.14
N MET A 81 -13.08 13.87 7.94
CA MET A 81 -13.12 12.71 8.82
C MET A 81 -11.95 11.75 8.58
N PHE A 82 -11.34 11.77 7.41
CA PHE A 82 -10.29 10.81 7.03
C PHE A 82 -9.12 10.77 8.02
N PRO A 83 -8.51 11.89 8.48
CA PRO A 83 -7.44 11.87 9.46
C PRO A 83 -7.87 11.29 10.82
N ILE A 84 -9.12 11.50 11.20
CA ILE A 84 -9.69 10.98 12.45
C ILE A 84 -9.86 9.47 12.37
N ILE A 85 -10.43 8.98 11.26
CA ILE A 85 -10.59 7.54 10.99
C ILE A 85 -9.22 6.87 10.89
N ALA A 86 -8.28 7.48 10.18
CA ALA A 86 -6.91 6.98 10.07
C ALA A 86 -6.22 6.90 11.44
N SER A 87 -6.42 7.91 12.31
CA SER A 87 -5.90 7.91 13.68
C SER A 87 -6.49 6.80 14.53
N ALA A 88 -7.81 6.63 14.48
CA ALA A 88 -8.50 5.56 15.20
C ALA A 88 -8.06 4.16 14.71
N THR A 89 -7.90 4.01 13.40
CA THR A 89 -7.42 2.75 12.78
C THR A 89 -5.98 2.45 13.19
N LEU A 90 -5.07 3.44 13.10
CA LEU A 90 -3.67 3.27 13.50
C LEU A 90 -3.55 2.88 14.98
N PHE A 91 -4.27 3.58 15.85
CA PHE A 91 -4.30 3.28 17.27
C PHE A 91 -4.93 1.92 17.57
N GLY A 92 -6.01 1.56 16.87
CA GLY A 92 -6.63 0.24 16.96
C GLY A 92 -5.67 -0.88 16.56
N ILE A 93 -4.96 -0.74 15.45
CA ILE A 93 -3.95 -1.70 15.00
C ILE A 93 -2.82 -1.80 16.04
N TYR A 94 -2.37 -0.69 16.60
CA TYR A 94 -1.36 -0.69 17.65
C TYR A 94 -1.81 -1.51 18.87
N ILE A 95 -3.05 -1.33 19.34
CA ILE A 95 -3.62 -2.11 20.45
C ILE A 95 -3.69 -3.58 20.09
N VAL A 96 -4.14 -3.91 18.88
CA VAL A 96 -4.23 -5.30 18.40
C VAL A 96 -2.85 -5.98 18.42
N PHE A 97 -1.79 -5.28 17.99
CA PHE A 97 -0.42 -5.80 18.06
C PHE A 97 0.13 -5.95 19.50
N GLN A 98 -0.46 -5.24 20.48
CA GLN A 98 -0.10 -5.41 21.90
C GLN A 98 -0.81 -6.60 22.55
N ILE A 99 -2.03 -6.91 22.12
CA ILE A 99 -2.87 -7.96 22.72
C ILE A 99 -2.61 -9.32 22.05
N PHE A 100 -2.50 -9.35 20.75
CA PHE A 100 -2.34 -10.57 19.97
C PHE A 100 -0.91 -10.79 19.54
N SER A 101 -0.52 -12.04 19.33
CA SER A 101 0.80 -12.35 18.78
C SER A 101 0.94 -11.83 17.34
N LYS A 102 2.09 -11.20 17.04
CA LYS A 102 2.38 -10.61 15.74
C LYS A 102 2.27 -11.62 14.59
N GLU A 103 2.57 -12.89 14.86
CA GLU A 103 2.54 -13.97 13.87
C GLU A 103 1.14 -14.19 13.30
N TYR A 104 0.11 -14.30 14.16
CA TYR A 104 -1.27 -14.51 13.72
C TYR A 104 -1.82 -13.30 12.96
N ILE A 105 -1.51 -12.10 13.45
CA ILE A 105 -1.95 -10.85 12.78
C ILE A 105 -1.31 -10.77 11.40
N ASN A 106 0.01 -10.99 11.30
CA ASN A 106 0.71 -10.93 10.03
C ASN A 106 0.28 -12.03 9.06
N LEU A 107 -0.07 -13.22 9.55
CA LEU A 107 -0.63 -14.29 8.72
C LEU A 107 -1.98 -13.86 8.12
N LEU A 108 -2.89 -13.36 8.95
CA LEU A 108 -4.21 -12.90 8.50
C LEU A 108 -4.07 -11.76 7.49
N LEU A 109 -3.21 -10.79 7.76
CA LEU A 109 -2.93 -9.68 6.85
C LEU A 109 -2.29 -10.14 5.54
N THR A 110 -1.35 -11.09 5.61
CA THR A 110 -0.71 -11.65 4.41
C THR A 110 -1.74 -12.31 3.50
N VAL A 111 -2.67 -13.10 4.06
CA VAL A 111 -3.76 -13.73 3.30
C VAL A 111 -4.70 -12.67 2.70
N TYR A 112 -5.09 -11.68 3.50
CA TYR A 112 -5.95 -10.58 3.04
C TYR A 112 -5.31 -9.81 1.87
N PHE A 113 -4.06 -9.38 2.03
CA PHE A 113 -3.33 -8.65 0.99
C PHE A 113 -2.94 -9.52 -0.21
N PHE A 114 -2.85 -10.83 -0.04
CA PHE A 114 -2.70 -11.75 -1.16
C PHE A 114 -3.89 -11.66 -2.12
N PHE A 115 -5.11 -11.81 -1.61
CA PHE A 115 -6.31 -11.73 -2.45
C PHE A 115 -6.48 -10.36 -3.08
N LEU A 116 -6.36 -9.30 -2.29
CA LEU A 116 -6.45 -7.93 -2.81
C LEU A 116 -5.34 -7.62 -3.82
N GLY A 117 -4.11 -8.09 -3.57
CA GLY A 117 -2.98 -7.87 -4.46
C GLY A 117 -3.14 -8.57 -5.80
N VAL A 118 -3.66 -9.80 -5.80
CA VAL A 118 -3.97 -10.53 -7.04
C VAL A 118 -5.02 -9.79 -7.87
N LEU A 119 -6.09 -9.32 -7.24
CA LEU A 119 -7.14 -8.54 -7.92
C LEU A 119 -6.60 -7.19 -8.43
N ALA A 120 -5.84 -6.48 -7.59
CA ALA A 120 -5.25 -5.20 -7.95
C ALA A 120 -4.27 -5.32 -9.14
N LEU A 121 -3.45 -6.36 -9.14
CA LEU A 121 -2.51 -6.62 -10.22
C LEU A 121 -3.24 -7.06 -11.50
N ALA A 122 -4.27 -7.89 -11.39
CA ALA A 122 -5.09 -8.31 -12.53
C ALA A 122 -5.75 -7.09 -13.21
N HIS A 123 -6.31 -6.16 -12.44
CA HIS A 123 -6.91 -4.94 -12.97
C HIS A 123 -5.90 -4.07 -13.75
N ILE A 124 -4.67 -3.93 -13.24
CA ILE A 124 -3.62 -3.15 -13.95
C ILE A 124 -3.15 -3.86 -15.22
N LEU A 125 -3.03 -5.19 -15.18
CA LEU A 125 -2.56 -5.97 -16.32
C LEU A 125 -3.62 -6.08 -17.42
N SER A 126 -4.91 -6.01 -17.09
CA SER A 126 -6.01 -6.18 -18.04
C SER A 126 -5.85 -5.34 -19.33
N PRO A 127 -5.61 -4.01 -19.29
CA PRO A 127 -5.46 -3.22 -20.49
C PRO A 127 -4.19 -3.57 -21.32
N VAL A 128 -3.16 -4.09 -20.67
CA VAL A 128 -1.93 -4.53 -21.34
C VAL A 128 -2.14 -5.88 -22.02
N VAL A 129 -2.71 -6.83 -21.29
CA VAL A 129 -3.00 -8.19 -21.77
C VAL A 129 -4.02 -8.15 -22.91
N ARG A 130 -5.05 -7.30 -22.81
CA ARG A 130 -6.05 -7.11 -23.90
C ARG A 130 -5.42 -6.62 -25.21
N LYS A 131 -4.33 -5.85 -25.15
CA LYS A 131 -3.57 -5.42 -26.33
C LYS A 131 -2.60 -6.47 -26.85
N LEU A 132 -2.07 -7.31 -25.95
CA LEU A 132 -1.05 -8.30 -26.29
C LEU A 132 -1.66 -9.59 -26.84
N ILE A 133 -2.83 -10.00 -26.35
CA ILE A 133 -3.54 -11.19 -26.81
C ILE A 133 -4.32 -10.84 -28.08
N PRO A 134 -4.02 -11.52 -29.21
CA PRO A 134 -4.72 -11.25 -30.46
C PRO A 134 -6.21 -11.64 -30.35
N ASP A 135 -7.05 -10.96 -31.12
CA ASP A 135 -8.52 -11.16 -31.13
C ASP A 135 -8.96 -12.53 -31.71
N SER A 136 -7.98 -13.32 -32.17
CA SER A 136 -8.20 -14.69 -32.63
C SER A 136 -8.53 -15.69 -31.50
N MET A 137 -8.30 -15.34 -30.24
CA MET A 137 -8.71 -16.19 -29.11
C MET A 137 -10.19 -15.97 -28.78
N PRO A 138 -10.98 -17.06 -28.57
CA PRO A 138 -12.37 -16.93 -28.13
C PRO A 138 -12.42 -16.20 -26.80
N ASN A 139 -13.10 -15.07 -26.79
CA ASN A 139 -13.26 -14.22 -25.61
C ASN A 139 -14.72 -14.29 -25.18
N ASP A 140 -15.04 -15.29 -24.36
CA ASP A 140 -16.38 -15.46 -23.85
C ASP A 140 -16.59 -14.55 -22.62
N PRO A 141 -17.64 -13.70 -22.59
CA PRO A 141 -17.97 -12.93 -21.41
C PRO A 141 -18.66 -13.80 -20.37
N TYR A 142 -18.20 -13.69 -19.14
CA TYR A 142 -18.81 -14.32 -17.97
C TYR A 142 -19.49 -13.26 -17.12
N HIS A 143 -20.72 -13.53 -16.69
CA HIS A 143 -21.48 -12.65 -15.80
C HIS A 143 -21.64 -13.30 -14.43
N LEU A 144 -21.14 -12.66 -13.39
CA LEU A 144 -21.33 -13.05 -12.00
C LEU A 144 -22.40 -12.13 -11.40
N LEU A 145 -23.63 -12.63 -11.33
CA LEU A 145 -24.78 -11.88 -10.82
C LEU A 145 -25.15 -12.39 -9.43
N PHE A 146 -25.02 -11.56 -8.41
CA PHE A 146 -25.57 -11.82 -7.09
C PHE A 146 -26.84 -11.00 -6.89
N VAL A 147 -27.97 -11.72 -6.74
CA VAL A 147 -29.29 -11.13 -6.57
C VAL A 147 -29.85 -11.52 -5.21
N ARG A 148 -30.37 -10.54 -4.47
CA ARG A 148 -31.06 -10.74 -3.20
C ARG A 148 -32.55 -10.44 -3.38
N GLY A 149 -33.41 -11.40 -3.03
CA GLY A 149 -34.86 -11.23 -3.07
C GLY A 149 -35.58 -12.40 -3.76
N LYS A 150 -36.93 -12.44 -3.64
CA LYS A 150 -37.78 -13.37 -4.32
C LYS A 150 -38.65 -12.62 -5.33
N ASP A 151 -38.76 -13.18 -6.52
CA ASP A 151 -39.61 -12.73 -7.62
C ASP A 151 -39.47 -11.22 -7.94
N ASP A 152 -40.56 -10.45 -7.99
CA ASP A 152 -40.62 -9.04 -8.41
C ASP A 152 -39.87 -8.02 -7.52
N LYS A 153 -39.20 -8.46 -6.45
CA LYS A 153 -38.40 -7.62 -5.54
C LYS A 153 -36.94 -8.09 -5.49
N GLN A 154 -36.37 -8.35 -6.65
CA GLN A 154 -34.96 -8.69 -6.77
C GLN A 154 -34.12 -7.39 -6.76
N GLU A 155 -33.23 -7.27 -5.80
CA GLU A 155 -32.18 -6.24 -5.77
C GLU A 155 -30.88 -6.86 -6.26
N GLU A 156 -30.32 -6.31 -7.32
CA GLU A 156 -28.98 -6.68 -7.80
C GLU A 156 -27.95 -6.15 -6.81
N LEU A 157 -27.29 -7.06 -6.08
CA LEU A 157 -26.24 -6.71 -5.11
C LEU A 157 -24.88 -6.53 -5.78
N MET A 158 -24.61 -7.32 -6.81
CA MET A 158 -23.36 -7.28 -7.55
C MET A 158 -23.59 -7.83 -8.95
N ASN A 159 -23.17 -7.07 -9.95
CA ASN A 159 -23.09 -7.51 -11.34
C ASN A 159 -21.64 -7.30 -11.79
N TYR A 160 -20.90 -8.38 -11.92
CA TYR A 160 -19.49 -8.34 -12.32
C TYR A 160 -19.29 -9.12 -13.62
N GLU A 161 -18.86 -8.41 -14.64
CA GLU A 161 -18.54 -8.98 -15.95
C GLU A 161 -17.04 -9.15 -16.08
N PHE A 162 -16.60 -10.33 -16.48
CA PHE A 162 -15.19 -10.63 -16.76
C PHE A 162 -15.03 -11.53 -17.97
N ASP A 163 -13.94 -11.36 -18.65
CA ASP A 163 -13.59 -12.07 -19.87
C ASP A 163 -12.50 -13.12 -19.62
N ASN A 164 -12.30 -14.02 -20.58
CA ASN A 164 -11.17 -14.97 -20.57
C ASN A 164 -9.82 -14.25 -20.45
N LYS A 165 -9.66 -13.06 -21.02
CA LYS A 165 -8.44 -12.23 -20.90
C LYS A 165 -8.22 -11.76 -19.47
N ASP A 166 -9.28 -11.43 -18.74
CA ASP A 166 -9.20 -11.05 -17.31
C ASP A 166 -8.83 -12.25 -16.43
N LEU A 167 -9.31 -13.45 -16.79
CA LEU A 167 -8.93 -14.69 -16.10
C LEU A 167 -7.42 -14.99 -16.26
N VAL A 168 -6.84 -14.71 -17.44
CA VAL A 168 -5.38 -14.80 -17.64
C VAL A 168 -4.65 -13.79 -16.75
N CYS A 169 -5.15 -12.56 -16.65
CA CYS A 169 -4.57 -11.54 -15.74
C CYS A 169 -4.62 -11.99 -14.29
N LEU A 170 -5.73 -12.59 -13.87
CA LEU A 170 -5.89 -13.16 -12.53
C LEU A 170 -4.89 -14.30 -12.29
N GLY A 171 -4.69 -15.18 -13.28
CA GLY A 171 -3.70 -16.25 -13.22
C GLY A 171 -2.27 -15.74 -13.05
N VAL A 172 -1.88 -14.72 -13.82
CA VAL A 172 -0.57 -14.05 -13.68
C VAL A 172 -0.46 -13.40 -12.29
N GLY A 173 -1.48 -12.68 -11.84
CA GLY A 173 -1.52 -12.11 -10.50
C GLY A 173 -1.36 -13.17 -9.41
N ALA A 174 -2.02 -14.33 -9.56
CA ALA A 174 -1.91 -15.43 -8.61
C ALA A 174 -0.48 -16.01 -8.54
N VAL A 175 0.24 -16.12 -9.67
CA VAL A 175 1.64 -16.56 -9.67
C VAL A 175 2.52 -15.61 -8.86
N PHE A 176 2.39 -14.29 -9.06
CA PHE A 176 3.10 -13.30 -8.24
C PHE A 176 2.67 -13.36 -6.77
N GLY A 177 1.39 -13.62 -6.51
CA GLY A 177 0.86 -13.80 -5.17
C GLY A 177 1.46 -14.99 -4.44
N VAL A 178 1.53 -16.14 -5.10
CA VAL A 178 2.17 -17.35 -4.55
C VAL A 178 3.66 -17.09 -4.28
N TRP A 179 4.35 -16.42 -5.20
CA TRP A 179 5.74 -16.02 -4.97
C TRP A 179 5.89 -15.11 -3.72
N TYR A 180 5.01 -14.13 -3.56
CA TYR A 180 4.99 -13.28 -2.38
C TYR A 180 4.76 -14.08 -1.09
N LEU A 181 3.80 -15.01 -1.08
CA LEU A 181 3.51 -15.86 0.09
C LEU A 181 4.71 -16.74 0.49
N LEU A 182 5.38 -17.34 -0.50
CA LEU A 182 6.46 -18.30 -0.25
C LEU A 182 7.77 -17.63 0.19
N LYS A 183 8.10 -16.49 -0.38
CA LYS A 183 9.42 -15.85 -0.21
C LYS A 183 9.38 -14.51 0.52
N LYS A 184 8.20 -13.85 0.60
CA LYS A 184 8.06 -12.46 1.11
C LYS A 184 9.15 -11.53 0.55
N HIS A 185 9.52 -11.75 -0.74
CA HIS A 185 10.63 -11.04 -1.37
C HIS A 185 10.25 -9.57 -1.61
N TRP A 186 11.19 -8.65 -1.39
CA TRP A 186 10.95 -7.21 -1.53
C TRP A 186 10.45 -6.81 -2.93
N ILE A 187 10.89 -7.48 -3.99
CA ILE A 187 10.41 -7.23 -5.36
C ILE A 187 8.91 -7.55 -5.48
N ALA A 188 8.47 -8.70 -4.96
CA ALA A 188 7.06 -9.09 -5.00
C ALA A 188 6.20 -8.13 -4.15
N ASN A 189 6.71 -7.70 -2.99
CA ASN A 189 6.09 -6.66 -2.17
C ASN A 189 5.91 -5.35 -2.95
N ASN A 190 6.93 -4.91 -3.67
CA ASN A 190 6.88 -3.67 -4.45
C ASN A 190 5.92 -3.77 -5.65
N ILE A 191 5.84 -4.92 -6.32
CA ILE A 191 4.88 -5.14 -7.41
C ILE A 191 3.45 -4.94 -6.88
N PHE A 192 3.11 -5.56 -5.74
CA PHE A 192 1.80 -5.35 -5.13
C PHE A 192 1.62 -3.93 -4.60
N GLY A 193 2.64 -3.35 -3.98
CA GLY A 193 2.60 -1.96 -3.52
C GLY A 193 2.34 -0.98 -4.66
N LEU A 194 3.02 -1.12 -5.80
CA LEU A 194 2.77 -0.31 -6.99
C LEU A 194 1.37 -0.54 -7.56
N ALA A 195 0.89 -1.79 -7.53
CA ALA A 195 -0.47 -2.11 -7.97
C ALA A 195 -1.52 -1.43 -7.07
N PHE A 196 -1.35 -1.49 -5.75
CA PHE A 196 -2.23 -0.79 -4.82
C PHE A 196 -2.18 0.73 -4.98
N ALA A 197 -0.99 1.30 -5.17
CA ALA A 197 -0.84 2.74 -5.36
C ALA A 197 -1.51 3.22 -6.65
N LEU A 198 -1.33 2.51 -7.77
CA LEU A 198 -1.99 2.81 -9.04
C LEU A 198 -3.51 2.74 -8.92
N ASN A 199 -4.05 1.66 -8.36
CA ASN A 199 -5.49 1.50 -8.15
C ASN A 199 -6.03 2.55 -7.16
N GLY A 200 -5.28 2.87 -6.11
CA GLY A 200 -5.66 3.91 -5.16
C GLY A 200 -5.81 5.28 -5.83
N VAL A 201 -4.88 5.67 -6.69
CA VAL A 201 -4.96 6.95 -7.44
C VAL A 201 -6.07 6.90 -8.48
N GLU A 202 -6.34 5.74 -9.10
CA GLU A 202 -7.38 5.58 -10.13
C GLU A 202 -8.79 5.66 -9.55
N PHE A 203 -9.06 4.93 -8.47
CA PHE A 203 -10.42 4.77 -7.92
C PHE A 203 -10.81 5.86 -6.93
N LEU A 204 -9.86 6.36 -6.12
CA LEU A 204 -10.15 7.42 -5.17
C LEU A 204 -10.30 8.76 -5.88
N GLN A 205 -11.54 9.27 -5.93
CA GLN A 205 -11.86 10.51 -6.61
C GLN A 205 -12.23 11.60 -5.61
N LEU A 206 -11.59 12.77 -5.75
CA LEU A 206 -11.95 13.97 -5.00
C LEU A 206 -12.98 14.79 -5.78
N ASN A 207 -13.93 15.42 -5.06
CA ASN A 207 -14.97 16.23 -5.66
C ASN A 207 -14.44 17.59 -6.11
N THR A 208 -13.80 18.31 -5.19
CA THR A 208 -13.35 19.70 -5.38
C THR A 208 -11.91 19.90 -4.91
N ILE A 209 -11.30 20.99 -5.34
CA ILE A 209 -9.98 21.40 -4.85
C ILE A 209 -10.04 21.64 -3.33
N MET A 210 -11.17 22.14 -2.81
CA MET A 210 -11.37 22.35 -1.37
C MET A 210 -11.31 21.02 -0.61
N THR A 211 -11.97 19.98 -1.11
CA THR A 211 -11.89 18.61 -0.55
C THR A 211 -10.43 18.14 -0.46
N GLY A 212 -9.64 18.39 -1.51
CA GLY A 212 -8.22 18.04 -1.52
C GLY A 212 -7.39 18.84 -0.51
N ILE A 213 -7.66 20.14 -0.36
CA ILE A 213 -6.98 20.99 0.63
C ILE A 213 -7.32 20.53 2.06
N ILE A 214 -8.60 20.22 2.33
CA ILE A 214 -9.03 19.70 3.64
C ILE A 214 -8.33 18.38 3.95
N LEU A 215 -8.28 17.47 2.98
CA LEU A 215 -7.62 16.17 3.15
C LEU A 215 -6.12 16.33 3.44
N LEU A 216 -5.40 17.09 2.62
CA LEU A 216 -3.95 17.30 2.79
C LEU A 216 -3.63 18.06 4.08
N GLY A 217 -4.41 19.09 4.41
CA GLY A 217 -4.26 19.84 5.66
C GLY A 217 -4.53 18.97 6.90
N GLY A 218 -5.56 18.14 6.86
CA GLY A 218 -5.88 17.19 7.92
C GLY A 218 -4.79 16.12 8.11
N LEU A 219 -4.24 15.59 7.00
CA LEU A 219 -3.14 14.64 7.06
C LEU A 219 -1.83 15.27 7.53
N PHE A 220 -1.58 16.54 7.21
CA PHE A 220 -0.44 17.28 7.77
C PHE A 220 -0.49 17.34 9.31
N VAL A 221 -1.66 17.61 9.89
CA VAL A 221 -1.84 17.60 11.35
C VAL A 221 -1.69 16.16 11.90
N TYR A 222 -2.24 15.17 11.20
CA TYR A 222 -2.08 13.76 11.52
C TYR A 222 -0.60 13.35 11.60
N ASP A 223 0.22 13.75 10.62
CA ASP A 223 1.64 13.42 10.56
C ASP A 223 2.43 14.10 11.69
N ILE A 224 2.14 15.37 12.00
CA ILE A 224 2.76 16.05 13.14
C ILE A 224 2.53 15.26 14.44
N PHE A 225 1.32 14.77 14.64
CA PHE A 225 0.98 14.04 15.86
C PHE A 225 1.56 12.63 15.88
N TRP A 226 1.31 11.83 14.84
CA TRP A 226 1.65 10.40 14.87
C TRP A 226 3.11 10.12 14.53
N VAL A 227 3.75 10.89 13.64
CA VAL A 227 5.13 10.68 13.22
C VAL A 227 6.12 11.32 14.19
N PHE A 228 5.84 12.58 14.62
CA PHE A 228 6.80 13.33 15.44
C PHE A 228 6.50 13.24 16.94
N ALA A 229 5.23 13.21 17.36
CA ALA A 229 4.89 13.22 18.78
C ALA A 229 4.81 11.82 19.41
N THR A 230 4.70 10.75 18.61
CA THR A 230 4.52 9.38 19.12
C THR A 230 5.43 8.37 18.41
N ASN A 231 5.75 7.26 19.12
CA ASN A 231 6.46 6.14 18.50
C ASN A 231 5.50 5.07 17.93
N VAL A 232 4.20 5.31 17.97
CA VAL A 232 3.16 4.34 17.58
C VAL A 232 3.30 3.96 16.11
N MET A 233 3.40 4.96 15.23
CA MET A 233 3.53 4.73 13.79
C MET A 233 4.76 3.91 13.44
N VAL A 234 5.91 4.22 14.04
CA VAL A 234 7.16 3.47 13.82
C VAL A 234 7.03 2.03 14.31
N THR A 235 6.40 1.82 15.48
CA THR A 235 6.19 0.49 16.05
C THR A 235 5.27 -0.35 15.16
N VAL A 236 4.15 0.23 14.71
CA VAL A 236 3.21 -0.43 13.79
C VAL A 236 3.90 -0.72 12.45
N ALA A 237 4.58 0.25 11.84
CA ALA A 237 5.26 0.08 10.56
C ALA A 237 6.35 -1.00 10.56
N LYS A 238 7.06 -1.17 11.68
CA LYS A 238 8.04 -2.25 11.87
C LYS A 238 7.40 -3.62 12.11
N SER A 239 6.24 -3.65 12.76
CA SER A 239 5.50 -4.89 13.06
C SER A 239 4.68 -5.40 11.89
N PHE A 240 4.41 -4.55 10.91
CA PHE A 240 3.53 -4.82 9.78
C PHE A 240 4.31 -5.44 8.62
N GLU A 241 4.02 -6.70 8.29
CA GLU A 241 4.61 -7.43 7.16
C GLU A 241 3.62 -7.51 5.99
N ALA A 242 3.18 -6.36 5.47
CA ALA A 242 2.23 -6.29 4.38
C ALA A 242 2.73 -5.34 3.27
N PRO A 243 2.26 -5.48 2.02
CA PRO A 243 2.67 -4.65 0.88
C PRO A 243 2.01 -3.26 0.88
N ILE A 244 2.05 -2.58 2.04
CA ILE A 244 1.56 -1.20 2.24
C ILE A 244 2.68 -0.16 2.19
N LYS A 245 3.88 -0.60 1.92
CA LYS A 245 5.09 0.21 1.78
C LYS A 245 5.93 -0.30 0.62
N LEU A 246 6.54 0.62 -0.12
CA LEU A 246 7.61 0.29 -1.06
C LEU A 246 8.92 0.20 -0.29
N VAL A 247 9.75 -0.77 -0.64
CA VAL A 247 11.02 -1.01 0.02
C VAL A 247 12.12 -1.17 -1.03
N PHE A 248 13.29 -0.61 -0.76
CA PHE A 248 14.45 -0.80 -1.63
C PHE A 248 15.71 -1.00 -0.78
N PRO A 249 16.53 -2.02 -1.10
CA PRO A 249 17.72 -2.31 -0.31
C PRO A 249 18.81 -1.22 -0.50
N GLN A 250 19.34 -0.73 0.61
CA GLN A 250 20.42 0.27 0.64
C GLN A 250 21.79 -0.35 0.43
N ASP A 251 21.91 -1.65 0.74
CA ASP A 251 23.14 -2.45 0.61
C ASP A 251 23.13 -3.36 -0.63
N ILE A 252 22.35 -2.98 -1.66
CA ILE A 252 22.22 -3.76 -2.91
C ILE A 252 23.54 -3.88 -3.68
N LEU A 253 24.39 -2.84 -3.60
CA LEU A 253 25.69 -2.83 -4.28
C LEU A 253 26.70 -3.80 -3.63
N GLU A 254 26.52 -4.10 -2.33
CA GLU A 254 27.41 -4.95 -1.56
C GLU A 254 26.92 -6.39 -1.49
N LYS A 255 25.60 -6.59 -1.26
CA LYS A 255 24.98 -7.90 -1.02
C LYS A 255 24.03 -8.37 -2.14
N GLY A 256 23.82 -7.54 -3.17
CA GLY A 256 22.91 -7.87 -4.26
C GLY A 256 21.47 -8.10 -3.78
N LEU A 257 20.87 -9.18 -4.24
CA LEU A 257 19.46 -9.51 -3.90
C LEU A 257 19.25 -10.03 -2.47
N GLU A 258 20.30 -10.38 -1.75
CA GLU A 258 20.26 -10.83 -0.36
C GLU A 258 20.43 -9.68 0.66
N ALA A 259 20.34 -8.45 0.17
CA ALA A 259 20.43 -7.25 0.99
C ALA A 259 19.33 -7.22 2.07
N ASN A 260 19.67 -6.77 3.27
CA ASN A 260 18.80 -6.79 4.45
C ASN A 260 18.52 -5.41 5.04
N ASN A 261 19.19 -4.36 4.54
CA ASN A 261 18.97 -3.00 5.01
C ASN A 261 18.10 -2.24 3.99
N PHE A 262 16.83 -1.99 4.34
CA PHE A 262 15.84 -1.41 3.41
C PHE A 262 15.52 0.03 3.74
N ALA A 263 15.53 0.90 2.73
CA ALA A 263 14.78 2.15 2.74
C ALA A 263 13.31 1.84 2.47
N MET A 264 12.41 2.59 3.08
CA MET A 264 10.96 2.36 3.01
C MET A 264 10.22 3.66 2.70
N LEU A 265 9.15 3.53 1.90
CA LEU A 265 8.22 4.62 1.59
C LEU A 265 6.79 4.10 1.72
N GLY A 266 5.96 4.77 2.53
CA GLY A 266 4.56 4.41 2.72
C GLY A 266 3.73 4.62 1.44
N LEU A 267 2.76 3.76 1.16
CA LEU A 267 1.87 3.96 0.02
C LEU A 267 0.98 5.19 0.18
N GLY A 268 0.66 5.59 1.41
CA GLY A 268 -0.09 6.82 1.70
C GLY A 268 0.58 8.06 1.13
N ASP A 269 1.91 8.15 1.26
CA ASP A 269 2.72 9.28 0.77
C ASP A 269 2.76 9.36 -0.76
N ILE A 270 2.36 8.29 -1.46
CA ILE A 270 2.26 8.22 -2.92
C ILE A 270 0.81 8.48 -3.36
N VAL A 271 -0.14 7.77 -2.74
CA VAL A 271 -1.55 7.77 -3.16
C VAL A 271 -2.18 9.14 -2.90
N ILE A 272 -1.95 9.73 -1.71
CA ILE A 272 -2.60 10.98 -1.33
C ILE A 272 -2.21 12.15 -2.27
N PRO A 273 -0.92 12.43 -2.51
CA PRO A 273 -0.55 13.41 -3.54
C PRO A 273 -1.02 13.00 -4.94
N GLY A 274 -1.01 11.70 -5.24
CA GLY A 274 -1.45 11.18 -6.54
C GLY A 274 -2.91 11.49 -6.86
N ILE A 275 -3.84 11.29 -5.90
CA ILE A 275 -5.26 11.62 -6.11
C ILE A 275 -5.50 13.13 -6.23
N PHE A 276 -4.68 13.96 -5.55
CA PHE A 276 -4.75 15.41 -5.71
C PHE A 276 -4.25 15.85 -7.10
N ILE A 277 -3.16 15.26 -7.58
CA ILE A 277 -2.65 15.50 -8.93
C ILE A 277 -3.66 15.03 -9.99
N ALA A 278 -4.30 13.87 -9.78
CA ALA A 278 -5.37 13.38 -10.65
C ALA A 278 -6.57 14.33 -10.70
N LEU A 279 -6.91 14.95 -9.57
CA LEU A 279 -7.94 15.98 -9.50
C LEU A 279 -7.55 17.20 -10.36
N LEU A 280 -6.34 17.72 -10.21
CA LEU A 280 -5.85 18.88 -10.98
C LEU A 280 -5.84 18.58 -12.48
N LEU A 281 -5.38 17.39 -12.88
CA LEU A 281 -5.40 16.96 -14.29
C LEU A 281 -6.82 16.91 -14.86
N ARG A 282 -7.81 16.48 -14.05
CA ARG A 282 -9.23 16.47 -14.46
C ARG A 282 -9.80 17.87 -14.71
N PHE A 283 -9.30 18.89 -14.01
CA PHE A 283 -9.68 20.28 -14.27
C PHE A 283 -9.06 20.83 -15.56
N ASP A 284 -7.83 20.41 -15.86
CA ASP A 284 -7.11 20.89 -17.07
C ASP A 284 -7.69 20.27 -18.35
N VAL A 285 -8.15 19.05 -18.30
CA VAL A 285 -8.71 18.31 -19.46
C VAL A 285 -10.20 18.63 -19.73
N ARG A 286 -10.87 19.43 -18.87
CA ARG A 286 -12.24 19.92 -19.10
C ARG A 286 -12.26 21.10 -20.03
#